data_d83622ccb457a91e2aaba5c0db7f4ba8
#
_entry.id   d83622ccb457a91e2aaba5c0db7f4ba8
#
_cell.length_a   1.000
_cell.length_b   1.000
_cell.length_c   1.000
_cell.angle_alpha   90.00
_cell.angle_beta   90.00
_cell.angle_gamma   90.00
#
_symmetry.space_group_name_H-M   'P 1'
#
loop_
_entity.id
_entity.type
_entity.pdbx_description
1 polymer ?
#
loop_
_entity_poly.entity_id
_entity_poly.type
_entity_poly.pdbx_seq_one_letter_code
_entity_poly.pdbx_strand_id
1 'polypeptide(L)'
;MRRHYWTSGLVTDDSMADQIIQQYEKMKASSDAPVFLHAVTMQNHTNYNKDNYPDDVRVKVTEHPAGLKASTIGALEDFATGIRDADAMLGKLTQYFSQVDEPVILVFWGDHYNPIDSNYDVFTSSGYASDSSADPRLHQTTLLMWSNYTDKPVDLGTIAAYDISPVMMNLYGLEQPLYFQLLNRQLQVADRANTRGTVMNLDGTTTQTPSSLQESWSQKHWLLQYDLMFGKGYALSRMGMESLNSTQTGE
;
A
#
# COMPACT_ATOMS: atom_id res chain seq x y z
N MET A 1 -26.14 8.15 3.46
CA MET A 1 -25.27 8.30 4.65
C MET A 1 -24.61 9.68 4.63
N ARG A 2 -24.54 10.42 5.75
CA ARG A 2 -23.81 11.68 5.78
C ARG A 2 -22.31 11.36 5.93
N ARG A 3 -21.47 11.92 5.04
CA ARG A 3 -20.02 11.87 5.17
C ARG A 3 -19.60 12.76 6.34
N HIS A 4 -18.75 12.24 7.22
CA HIS A 4 -18.11 13.03 8.25
C HIS A 4 -16.80 13.60 7.72
N TYR A 5 -16.48 14.81 8.12
CA TYR A 5 -15.29 15.52 7.71
C TYR A 5 -14.59 16.05 8.96
N TRP A 6 -13.28 16.01 8.97
CA TRP A 6 -12.47 16.76 9.92
C TRP A 6 -12.35 18.24 9.50
N THR A 7 -11.72 19.07 10.32
CA THR A 7 -11.50 20.50 10.02
C THR A 7 -10.77 20.72 8.71
N SER A 8 -9.95 19.77 8.25
CA SER A 8 -9.31 19.75 6.94
C SER A 8 -10.31 19.72 5.75
N GLY A 9 -11.58 19.37 5.99
CA GLY A 9 -12.57 19.15 4.93
C GLY A 9 -12.47 17.80 4.22
N LEU A 10 -11.54 16.93 4.62
CA LEU A 10 -11.37 15.58 4.05
C LEU A 10 -12.35 14.60 4.71
N VAL A 11 -12.80 13.61 3.93
CA VAL A 11 -13.68 12.54 4.43
C VAL A 11 -12.93 11.70 5.45
N THR A 12 -13.58 11.42 6.59
CA THR A 12 -12.97 10.59 7.64
C THR A 12 -12.82 9.13 7.21
N ASP A 13 -11.79 8.47 7.71
CA ASP A 13 -11.55 7.05 7.47
C ASP A 13 -12.70 6.17 8.02
N ASP A 14 -13.31 6.55 9.13
CA ASP A 14 -14.52 5.90 9.64
C ASP A 14 -15.69 5.95 8.64
N SER A 15 -15.91 7.11 8.02
CA SER A 15 -16.93 7.25 6.95
C SER A 15 -16.56 6.44 5.70
N MET A 16 -15.27 6.28 5.41
CA MET A 16 -14.81 5.45 4.29
C MET A 16 -15.10 3.97 4.58
N ALA A 17 -14.84 3.49 5.82
CA ALA A 17 -15.22 2.14 6.22
C ALA A 17 -16.70 1.85 6.00
N ASP A 18 -17.56 2.77 6.44
CA ASP A 18 -19.01 2.64 6.22
C ASP A 18 -19.40 2.57 4.75
N GLN A 19 -18.73 3.37 3.90
CA GLN A 19 -18.99 3.35 2.45
C GLN A 19 -18.51 2.06 1.80
N ILE A 20 -17.37 1.51 2.21
CA ILE A 20 -16.86 0.22 1.72
C ILE A 20 -17.86 -0.89 2.07
N ILE A 21 -18.29 -0.96 3.32
CA ILE A 21 -19.27 -1.95 3.79
C ILE A 21 -20.59 -1.82 3.02
N GLN A 22 -21.12 -0.61 2.93
CA GLN A 22 -22.38 -0.36 2.20
C GLN A 22 -22.28 -0.74 0.71
N GLN A 23 -21.15 -0.44 0.08
CA GLN A 23 -20.94 -0.78 -1.33
C GLN A 23 -20.84 -2.31 -1.52
N TYR A 24 -20.16 -3.00 -0.62
CA TYR A 24 -20.09 -4.46 -0.60
C TYR A 24 -21.50 -5.06 -0.48
N GLU A 25 -22.28 -4.65 0.52
CA GLU A 25 -23.67 -5.14 0.73
C GLU A 25 -24.55 -4.89 -0.50
N LYS A 26 -24.45 -3.71 -1.10
CA LYS A 26 -25.19 -3.35 -2.31
C LYS A 26 -24.83 -4.26 -3.49
N MET A 27 -23.55 -4.57 -3.68
CA MET A 27 -23.10 -5.43 -4.76
C MET A 27 -23.56 -6.87 -4.54
N LYS A 28 -23.47 -7.38 -3.31
CA LYS A 28 -23.94 -8.74 -2.95
C LYS A 28 -25.46 -8.88 -3.03
N ALA A 29 -26.23 -7.84 -2.71
CA ALA A 29 -27.68 -7.83 -2.90
C ALA A 29 -28.11 -7.90 -4.38
N SER A 30 -27.22 -7.56 -5.30
CA SER A 30 -27.52 -7.55 -6.74
C SER A 30 -26.94 -8.74 -7.51
N SER A 31 -25.95 -9.46 -6.95
CA SER A 31 -25.26 -10.57 -7.63
C SER A 31 -24.48 -11.44 -6.63
N ASP A 32 -24.43 -12.75 -6.90
CA ASP A 32 -23.58 -13.72 -6.18
C ASP A 32 -22.13 -13.72 -6.69
N ALA A 33 -21.80 -12.92 -7.70
CA ALA A 33 -20.46 -12.83 -8.24
C ALA A 33 -19.44 -12.35 -7.19
N PRO A 34 -18.16 -12.75 -7.30
CA PRO A 34 -17.10 -12.20 -6.47
C PRO A 34 -17.04 -10.67 -6.56
N VAL A 35 -16.81 -10.01 -5.44
CA VAL A 35 -16.72 -8.56 -5.34
C VAL A 35 -15.26 -8.13 -5.27
N PHE A 36 -14.87 -7.18 -6.11
CA PHE A 36 -13.60 -6.47 -6.01
C PHE A 36 -13.87 -5.00 -5.72
N LEU A 37 -13.32 -4.49 -4.62
CA LEU A 37 -13.40 -3.08 -4.24
C LEU A 37 -11.99 -2.52 -4.10
N HIS A 38 -11.74 -1.40 -4.79
CA HIS A 38 -10.56 -0.58 -4.61
C HIS A 38 -10.98 0.76 -4.03
N ALA A 39 -10.46 1.10 -2.86
CA ALA A 39 -10.77 2.33 -2.16
C ALA A 39 -9.49 3.13 -1.87
N VAL A 40 -9.56 4.45 -2.03
CA VAL A 40 -8.47 5.37 -1.68
C VAL A 40 -8.99 6.29 -0.59
N THR A 41 -8.33 6.27 0.58
CA THR A 41 -8.65 7.16 1.69
C THR A 41 -7.86 8.46 1.57
N MET A 42 -8.41 9.54 2.09
CA MET A 42 -7.81 10.87 1.94
C MET A 42 -7.63 11.60 3.27
N GLN A 43 -8.10 11.03 4.40
CA GLN A 43 -8.06 11.71 5.70
C GLN A 43 -6.62 12.10 6.08
N ASN A 44 -5.66 11.22 5.80
CA ASN A 44 -4.26 11.40 6.17
C ASN A 44 -3.40 12.01 5.06
N HIS A 45 -4.03 12.67 4.08
CA HIS A 45 -3.32 13.44 3.06
C HIS A 45 -2.76 14.74 3.64
N THR A 46 -1.58 15.17 3.21
CA THR A 46 -0.94 16.44 3.63
C THR A 46 -1.84 17.67 3.35
N ASN A 47 -1.75 18.80 4.05
CA ASN A 47 -0.65 19.22 4.94
C ASN A 47 -1.01 18.98 6.39
N TYR A 48 -0.02 18.61 7.20
CA TYR A 48 -0.16 18.50 8.65
C TYR A 48 0.27 19.83 9.28
N ASN A 49 -0.65 20.48 9.99
CA ASN A 49 -0.44 21.84 10.50
C ASN A 49 -1.08 22.09 11.87
N LYS A 50 -1.33 21.05 12.62
CA LYS A 50 -2.02 20.99 13.92
C LYS A 50 -3.49 21.46 13.93
N ASP A 51 -4.04 21.91 12.80
CA ASP A 51 -5.39 22.45 12.70
C ASP A 51 -6.37 21.47 12.03
N ASN A 52 -5.87 20.29 11.60
CA ASN A 52 -6.69 19.28 10.95
C ASN A 52 -7.67 18.59 11.89
N TYR A 53 -7.34 18.54 13.19
CA TYR A 53 -8.15 17.89 14.22
C TYR A 53 -8.39 18.80 15.41
N PRO A 54 -9.56 18.71 16.10
CA PRO A 54 -9.79 19.36 17.38
C PRO A 54 -8.78 18.91 18.45
N ASP A 55 -8.46 19.79 19.38
CA ASP A 55 -7.42 19.52 20.39
C ASP A 55 -7.76 18.35 21.33
N ASP A 56 -9.04 18.11 21.60
CA ASP A 56 -9.54 17.07 22.49
C ASP A 56 -9.45 15.64 21.89
N VAL A 57 -9.36 15.53 20.57
CA VAL A 57 -9.22 14.23 19.90
C VAL A 57 -7.79 13.95 19.42
N ARG A 58 -6.91 14.95 19.47
CA ARG A 58 -5.56 14.87 18.93
C ARG A 58 -4.64 13.98 19.77
N VAL A 59 -3.88 13.12 19.13
CA VAL A 59 -2.74 12.43 19.74
C VAL A 59 -1.69 13.47 20.12
N LYS A 60 -1.16 13.38 21.34
CA LYS A 60 -0.17 14.34 21.85
C LYS A 60 1.22 13.72 21.92
N VAL A 61 2.20 14.48 21.45
CA VAL A 61 3.62 14.17 21.65
C VAL A 61 4.01 14.60 23.07
N THR A 62 4.35 13.64 23.92
CA THR A 62 4.71 13.87 25.33
C THR A 62 6.19 14.08 25.55
N GLU A 63 7.04 13.51 24.68
CA GLU A 63 8.49 13.62 24.74
C GLU A 63 9.06 13.82 23.32
N HIS A 64 10.05 14.69 23.18
CA HIS A 64 10.72 14.96 21.92
C HIS A 64 12.17 15.46 22.14
N PRO A 65 13.06 15.31 21.15
CA PRO A 65 14.42 15.87 21.22
C PRO A 65 14.40 17.39 21.44
N ALA A 66 15.38 17.89 22.16
CA ALA A 66 15.55 19.32 22.35
C ALA A 66 15.77 20.04 21.00
N GLY A 67 15.11 21.20 20.82
CA GLY A 67 15.25 22.00 19.61
C GLY A 67 14.27 21.68 18.49
N LEU A 68 13.43 20.66 18.63
CA LEU A 68 12.37 20.40 17.65
C LEU A 68 11.35 21.55 17.66
N LYS A 69 10.99 22.06 16.49
CA LYS A 69 10.06 23.18 16.35
C LYS A 69 8.64 22.79 16.76
N ALA A 70 7.91 23.73 17.37
CA ALA A 70 6.52 23.51 17.71
C ALA A 70 5.62 23.17 16.49
N SER A 71 5.94 23.72 15.31
CA SER A 71 5.25 23.38 14.06
C SER A 71 5.48 21.94 13.65
N THR A 72 6.71 21.42 13.80
CA THR A 72 7.04 20.02 13.51
C THR A 72 6.36 19.06 14.48
N ILE A 73 6.29 19.42 15.78
CA ILE A 73 5.54 18.67 16.80
C ILE A 73 4.06 18.64 16.42
N GLY A 74 3.47 19.78 16.05
CA GLY A 74 2.06 19.86 15.63
C GLY A 74 1.77 19.03 14.38
N ALA A 75 2.68 19.01 13.42
CA ALA A 75 2.56 18.17 12.23
C ALA A 75 2.59 16.67 12.58
N LEU A 76 3.48 16.26 13.49
CA LEU A 76 3.56 14.88 13.96
C LEU A 76 2.28 14.48 14.74
N GLU A 77 1.73 15.38 15.56
CA GLU A 77 0.47 15.14 16.27
C GLU A 77 -0.71 14.95 15.31
N ASP A 78 -0.81 15.76 14.25
CA ASP A 78 -1.82 15.62 13.22
C ASP A 78 -1.65 14.28 12.47
N PHE A 79 -0.43 13.96 12.03
CA PHE A 79 -0.14 12.70 11.36
C PHE A 79 -0.48 11.48 12.23
N ALA A 80 -0.04 11.48 13.48
CA ALA A 80 -0.30 10.38 14.43
C ALA A 80 -1.80 10.21 14.71
N THR A 81 -2.55 11.31 14.74
CA THR A 81 -4.02 11.28 14.88
C THR A 81 -4.67 10.60 13.68
N GLY A 82 -4.24 10.93 12.47
CA GLY A 82 -4.73 10.29 11.24
C GLY A 82 -4.36 8.80 11.17
N ILE A 83 -3.16 8.42 11.58
CA ILE A 83 -2.75 6.99 11.64
C ILE A 83 -3.62 6.22 12.64
N ARG A 84 -3.91 6.77 13.82
CA ARG A 84 -4.85 6.16 14.78
C ARG A 84 -6.23 5.93 14.17
N ASP A 85 -6.73 6.90 13.42
CA ASP A 85 -8.05 6.79 12.78
C ASP A 85 -8.05 5.78 11.64
N ALA A 86 -6.94 5.69 10.86
CA ALA A 86 -6.76 4.65 9.83
C ALA A 86 -6.71 3.24 10.45
N ASP A 87 -6.02 3.08 11.59
CA ASP A 87 -6.01 1.82 12.34
C ASP A 87 -7.42 1.43 12.83
N ALA A 88 -8.17 2.39 13.37
CA ALA A 88 -9.57 2.17 13.77
C ALA A 88 -10.47 1.78 12.57
N MET A 89 -10.25 2.37 11.39
CA MET A 89 -10.92 1.98 10.14
C MET A 89 -10.63 0.53 9.79
N LEU A 90 -9.37 0.12 9.83
CA LEU A 90 -8.98 -1.28 9.56
C LEU A 90 -9.61 -2.23 10.57
N GLY A 91 -9.62 -1.88 11.86
CA GLY A 91 -10.31 -2.65 12.89
C GLY A 91 -11.79 -2.83 12.60
N LYS A 92 -12.48 -1.76 12.18
CA LYS A 92 -13.91 -1.81 11.79
C LYS A 92 -14.15 -2.71 10.57
N LEU A 93 -13.31 -2.61 9.55
CA LEU A 93 -13.41 -3.43 8.35
C LEU A 93 -13.14 -4.91 8.64
N THR A 94 -12.07 -5.22 9.38
CA THR A 94 -11.74 -6.61 9.72
C THR A 94 -12.81 -7.23 10.64
N GLN A 95 -13.37 -6.46 11.58
CA GLN A 95 -14.48 -6.90 12.41
C GLN A 95 -15.73 -7.22 11.59
N TYR A 96 -16.11 -6.36 10.66
CA TYR A 96 -17.27 -6.61 9.79
C TYR A 96 -17.03 -7.83 8.90
N PHE A 97 -15.93 -7.87 8.17
CA PHE A 97 -15.65 -8.94 7.21
C PHE A 97 -15.32 -10.29 7.86
N SER A 98 -14.96 -10.32 9.14
CA SER A 98 -14.82 -11.57 9.90
C SER A 98 -16.16 -12.29 10.13
N GLN A 99 -17.30 -11.59 9.99
CA GLN A 99 -18.63 -12.14 10.15
C GLN A 99 -19.29 -12.55 8.81
N VAL A 100 -18.60 -12.35 7.71
CA VAL A 100 -19.10 -12.69 6.36
C VAL A 100 -18.78 -14.16 6.07
N ASP A 101 -19.77 -14.92 5.58
CA ASP A 101 -19.64 -16.36 5.32
C ASP A 101 -18.78 -16.69 4.09
N GLU A 102 -18.59 -15.75 3.16
CA GLU A 102 -17.72 -15.95 1.99
C GLU A 102 -16.26 -15.59 2.29
N PRO A 103 -15.28 -16.20 1.57
CA PRO A 103 -13.86 -15.84 1.71
C PRO A 103 -13.60 -14.37 1.36
N VAL A 104 -12.98 -13.62 2.27
CA VAL A 104 -12.61 -12.23 2.09
C VAL A 104 -11.12 -12.05 2.29
N ILE A 105 -10.49 -11.29 1.41
CA ILE A 105 -9.11 -10.80 1.54
C ILE A 105 -9.16 -9.28 1.60
N LEU A 106 -8.51 -8.69 2.59
CA LEU A 106 -8.32 -7.26 2.73
C LEU A 106 -6.82 -6.96 2.59
N VAL A 107 -6.48 -6.06 1.67
CA VAL A 107 -5.11 -5.58 1.49
C VAL A 107 -5.11 -4.07 1.70
N PHE A 108 -4.28 -3.61 2.62
CA PHE A 108 -4.09 -2.21 2.93
C PHE A 108 -2.62 -1.84 2.76
N TRP A 109 -2.35 -0.73 2.07
CA TRP A 109 -0.98 -0.20 1.94
C TRP A 109 -1.01 1.32 1.84
N GLY A 110 0.11 1.95 2.21
CA GLY A 110 0.33 3.34 1.91
C GLY A 110 0.80 3.50 0.46
N ASP A 111 0.19 4.42 -0.27
CA ASP A 111 0.47 4.66 -1.70
C ASP A 111 1.83 5.32 -1.94
N HIS A 112 2.29 6.13 -1.00
CA HIS A 112 3.61 6.76 -1.01
C HIS A 112 4.05 7.16 0.40
N TYR A 113 5.32 7.46 0.51
CA TYR A 113 5.92 8.00 1.72
C TYR A 113 5.39 9.40 2.05
N ASN A 114 5.31 9.68 3.35
CA ASN A 114 4.87 10.97 3.88
C ASN A 114 6.01 11.65 4.66
N PRO A 115 6.44 12.85 4.27
CA PRO A 115 7.52 13.56 4.96
C PRO A 115 7.13 14.10 6.34
N ILE A 116 5.85 14.14 6.70
CA ILE A 116 5.24 14.72 7.91
C ILE A 116 5.47 16.25 7.97
N ASP A 117 6.70 16.70 7.85
CA ASP A 117 7.08 18.10 7.76
C ASP A 117 7.97 18.37 6.53
N SER A 118 8.15 19.66 6.18
CA SER A 118 8.85 20.05 4.94
C SER A 118 10.34 19.74 4.92
N ASN A 119 10.95 19.46 6.09
CA ASN A 119 12.39 19.30 6.25
C ASN A 119 12.80 17.91 6.71
N TYR A 120 11.88 16.98 6.86
CA TYR A 120 12.11 15.66 7.45
C TYR A 120 12.63 15.72 8.90
N ASP A 121 12.39 16.84 9.62
CA ASP A 121 12.91 17.09 10.95
C ASP A 121 12.47 16.00 11.95
N VAL A 122 11.25 15.43 11.78
CA VAL A 122 10.76 14.31 12.61
C VAL A 122 11.66 13.09 12.48
N PHE A 123 12.04 12.71 11.26
CA PHE A 123 12.80 11.48 11.00
C PHE A 123 14.29 11.63 11.34
N THR A 124 14.86 12.79 11.05
CA THR A 124 16.28 13.05 11.33
C THR A 124 16.52 13.26 12.82
N SER A 125 15.67 14.01 13.52
CA SER A 125 15.81 14.26 14.95
C SER A 125 15.54 13.02 15.80
N SER A 126 14.71 12.10 15.34
CA SER A 126 14.48 10.80 16.00
C SER A 126 15.58 9.77 15.72
N GLY A 127 16.50 10.06 14.80
CA GLY A 127 17.51 9.10 14.32
C GLY A 127 16.95 7.99 13.45
N TYR A 128 15.69 8.11 13.00
CA TYR A 128 15.06 7.12 12.12
C TYR A 128 15.71 7.08 10.74
N ALA A 129 16.02 8.23 10.19
CA ALA A 129 16.67 8.35 8.88
C ALA A 129 17.80 9.37 8.93
N SER A 130 18.72 9.29 7.96
CA SER A 130 19.73 10.30 7.72
C SER A 130 19.12 11.56 7.08
N ASP A 131 19.89 12.65 6.97
CA ASP A 131 19.49 13.91 6.31
C ASP A 131 19.15 13.80 4.83
N SER A 132 19.24 12.60 4.27
CA SER A 132 19.10 12.36 2.85
C SER A 132 17.73 11.83 2.49
N SER A 133 17.02 12.51 1.59
CA SER A 133 15.81 11.98 0.94
C SER A 133 16.08 10.70 0.12
N ALA A 134 17.32 10.29 -0.02
CA ALA A 134 17.73 9.05 -0.66
C ALA A 134 17.74 7.84 0.30
N ASP A 135 17.49 8.04 1.59
CA ASP A 135 17.40 6.92 2.55
C ASP A 135 16.23 5.98 2.16
N PRO A 136 16.50 4.68 1.88
CA PRO A 136 15.46 3.76 1.44
C PRO A 136 14.30 3.63 2.43
N ARG A 137 14.54 3.84 3.72
CA ARG A 137 13.51 3.77 4.77
C ARG A 137 12.44 4.86 4.60
N LEU A 138 12.79 5.98 3.98
CA LEU A 138 11.86 7.08 3.66
C LEU A 138 10.97 6.79 2.43
N HIS A 139 11.15 5.66 1.79
CA HIS A 139 10.35 5.22 0.64
C HIS A 139 9.55 3.95 0.95
N GLN A 140 9.46 3.58 2.22
CA GLN A 140 8.70 2.42 2.69
C GLN A 140 7.40 2.87 3.34
N THR A 141 6.34 2.13 3.07
CA THR A 141 5.02 2.30 3.67
C THR A 141 4.55 0.99 4.27
N THR A 142 3.60 1.06 5.19
CA THR A 142 3.01 -0.14 5.79
C THR A 142 2.21 -0.91 4.75
N LEU A 143 2.38 -2.24 4.74
CA LEU A 143 1.55 -3.20 4.01
C LEU A 143 0.94 -4.17 5.02
N LEU A 144 -0.38 -4.32 4.98
CA LEU A 144 -1.14 -5.32 5.72
C LEU A 144 -1.96 -6.17 4.75
N MET A 145 -1.88 -7.48 4.89
CA MET A 145 -2.76 -8.43 4.22
C MET A 145 -3.50 -9.26 5.28
N TRP A 146 -4.81 -9.29 5.20
CA TRP A 146 -5.67 -10.00 6.13
C TRP A 146 -6.74 -10.81 5.38
N SER A 147 -7.18 -11.92 5.95
CA SER A 147 -8.34 -12.65 5.45
C SER A 147 -9.17 -13.24 6.60
N ASN A 148 -10.43 -13.54 6.33
CA ASN A 148 -11.33 -14.17 7.31
C ASN A 148 -11.23 -15.70 7.32
N TYR A 149 -10.36 -16.32 6.53
CA TYR A 149 -10.26 -17.79 6.40
C TYR A 149 -8.86 -18.36 6.68
N THR A 150 -7.88 -17.52 6.99
CA THR A 150 -6.56 -17.94 7.46
C THR A 150 -6.03 -16.98 8.53
N ASP A 151 -5.42 -17.52 9.56
CA ASP A 151 -4.87 -16.80 10.71
C ASP A 151 -3.34 -16.96 10.85
N LYS A 152 -2.68 -17.55 9.82
CA LYS A 152 -1.22 -17.76 9.85
C LYS A 152 -0.49 -16.43 9.64
N PRO A 153 0.17 -15.90 10.69
CA PRO A 153 0.96 -14.69 10.52
C PRO A 153 2.19 -14.99 9.66
N VAL A 154 2.45 -14.10 8.70
CA VAL A 154 3.63 -14.16 7.83
C VAL A 154 4.28 -12.78 7.81
N ASP A 155 5.55 -12.71 8.19
CA ASP A 155 6.36 -11.51 7.97
C ASP A 155 6.85 -11.51 6.52
N LEU A 156 6.30 -10.60 5.72
CA LEU A 156 6.68 -10.43 4.32
C LEU A 156 7.99 -9.66 4.17
N GLY A 157 8.44 -8.97 5.22
CA GLY A 157 9.51 -7.99 5.11
C GLY A 157 9.17 -6.88 4.11
N THR A 158 10.18 -6.23 3.54
CA THR A 158 9.96 -5.21 2.50
C THR A 158 9.84 -5.87 1.12
N ILE A 159 8.79 -5.50 0.38
CA ILE A 159 8.55 -5.91 -1.01
C ILE A 159 8.24 -4.67 -1.87
N ALA A 160 8.39 -4.79 -3.17
CA ALA A 160 8.00 -3.71 -4.08
C ALA A 160 6.48 -3.64 -4.26
N ALA A 161 5.96 -2.46 -4.60
CA ALA A 161 4.52 -2.27 -4.82
C ALA A 161 3.96 -3.20 -5.93
N TYR A 162 4.76 -3.52 -6.96
CA TYR A 162 4.36 -4.44 -8.02
C TYR A 162 4.25 -5.90 -7.56
N ASP A 163 4.79 -6.25 -6.38
CA ASP A 163 4.70 -7.58 -5.79
C ASP A 163 3.49 -7.77 -4.89
N ILE A 164 2.73 -6.72 -4.57
CA ILE A 164 1.56 -6.79 -3.68
C ILE A 164 0.56 -7.84 -4.19
N SER A 165 0.11 -7.72 -5.44
CA SER A 165 -0.88 -8.65 -6.00
C SER A 165 -0.36 -10.09 -6.14
N PRO A 166 0.84 -10.34 -6.73
CA PRO A 166 1.36 -11.71 -6.80
C PRO A 166 1.60 -12.35 -5.43
N VAL A 167 2.11 -11.59 -4.45
CA VAL A 167 2.30 -12.10 -3.08
C VAL A 167 0.96 -12.41 -2.41
N MET A 168 -0.02 -11.52 -2.52
CA MET A 168 -1.37 -11.73 -2.02
C MET A 168 -1.99 -13.00 -2.61
N MET A 169 -1.96 -13.16 -3.93
CA MET A 169 -2.52 -14.34 -4.59
C MET A 169 -1.81 -15.64 -4.17
N ASN A 170 -0.48 -15.59 -4.00
CA ASN A 170 0.28 -16.74 -3.53
C ASN A 170 -0.06 -17.09 -2.07
N LEU A 171 -0.11 -16.07 -1.21
CA LEU A 171 -0.37 -16.23 0.23
C LEU A 171 -1.76 -16.85 0.50
N TYR A 172 -2.75 -16.44 -0.28
CA TYR A 172 -4.14 -16.85 -0.11
C TYR A 172 -4.61 -17.95 -1.06
N GLY A 173 -3.68 -18.57 -1.81
CA GLY A 173 -3.97 -19.75 -2.65
C GLY A 173 -4.81 -19.47 -3.88
N LEU A 174 -4.76 -18.23 -4.40
CA LEU A 174 -5.48 -17.86 -5.62
C LEU A 174 -4.67 -18.25 -6.87
N GLU A 175 -5.39 -18.58 -7.95
CA GLU A 175 -4.77 -18.85 -9.25
C GLU A 175 -4.06 -17.61 -9.78
N GLN A 176 -2.81 -17.78 -10.22
CA GLN A 176 -1.96 -16.67 -10.64
C GLN A 176 -1.74 -16.67 -12.16
N PRO A 177 -1.92 -15.51 -12.83
CA PRO A 177 -1.42 -15.31 -14.18
C PRO A 177 0.09 -15.55 -14.27
N LEU A 178 0.60 -15.98 -15.42
CA LEU A 178 2.03 -16.24 -15.64
C LEU A 178 2.90 -15.03 -15.27
N TYR A 179 2.43 -13.81 -15.51
CA TYR A 179 3.14 -12.59 -15.11
C TYR A 179 3.37 -12.53 -13.58
N PHE A 180 2.36 -12.83 -12.78
CA PHE A 180 2.49 -12.84 -11.31
C PHE A 180 3.35 -14.00 -10.83
N GLN A 181 3.30 -15.15 -11.48
CA GLN A 181 4.21 -16.27 -11.20
C GLN A 181 5.68 -15.87 -11.44
N LEU A 182 5.94 -15.10 -12.49
CA LEU A 182 7.28 -14.57 -12.78
C LEU A 182 7.75 -13.62 -11.69
N LEU A 183 6.91 -12.68 -11.25
CA LEU A 183 7.23 -11.74 -10.16
C LEU A 183 7.50 -12.48 -8.84
N ASN A 184 6.65 -13.43 -8.47
CA ASN A 184 6.90 -14.28 -7.31
C ASN A 184 8.22 -15.05 -7.43
N ARG A 185 8.59 -15.50 -8.62
CA ARG A 185 9.87 -16.15 -8.81
C ARG A 185 11.04 -15.18 -8.69
N GLN A 186 10.93 -13.97 -9.22
CA GLN A 186 11.93 -12.91 -9.02
C GLN A 186 12.15 -12.64 -7.54
N LEU A 187 11.08 -12.43 -6.78
CA LEU A 187 11.10 -12.18 -5.33
C LEU A 187 11.78 -13.31 -4.53
N GLN A 188 11.75 -14.54 -5.04
CA GLN A 188 12.39 -15.69 -4.39
C GLN A 188 13.89 -15.86 -4.72
N VAL A 189 14.34 -15.41 -5.89
CA VAL A 189 15.66 -15.79 -6.41
C VAL A 189 16.58 -14.64 -6.75
N ALA A 190 16.08 -13.43 -6.90
CA ALA A 190 16.85 -12.28 -7.40
C ALA A 190 16.90 -11.10 -6.42
N ASP A 191 15.75 -10.48 -6.19
CA ASP A 191 15.66 -9.27 -5.36
C ASP A 191 14.26 -9.11 -4.75
N ARG A 192 14.15 -8.32 -3.68
CA ARG A 192 12.90 -7.97 -3.02
C ARG A 192 12.27 -6.72 -3.61
N ALA A 193 13.07 -5.82 -4.15
CA ALA A 193 12.63 -4.61 -4.80
C ALA A 193 13.76 -4.06 -5.69
N ASN A 194 13.37 -3.44 -6.79
CA ASN A 194 14.30 -2.70 -7.65
C ASN A 194 13.67 -1.37 -8.03
N THR A 195 14.24 -0.28 -7.56
CA THR A 195 13.72 1.06 -7.81
C THR A 195 14.84 2.08 -7.93
N ARG A 196 14.78 2.91 -8.97
CA ARG A 196 15.68 4.04 -9.22
C ARG A 196 17.17 3.68 -9.14
N GLY A 197 17.54 2.48 -9.61
CA GLY A 197 18.93 2.01 -9.59
C GLY A 197 19.40 1.46 -8.24
N THR A 198 18.52 1.38 -7.25
CA THR A 198 18.79 0.71 -5.98
C THR A 198 18.03 -0.61 -5.94
N VAL A 199 18.76 -1.69 -5.69
CA VAL A 199 18.21 -3.05 -5.55
C VAL A 199 18.24 -3.45 -4.09
N MET A 200 17.13 -3.96 -3.60
CA MET A 200 17.05 -4.61 -2.28
C MET A 200 17.26 -6.11 -2.46
N ASN A 201 18.32 -6.63 -1.87
CA ASN A 201 18.67 -8.03 -1.88
C ASN A 201 17.65 -8.88 -1.08
N LEU A 202 17.72 -10.21 -1.24
CA LEU A 202 16.84 -11.14 -0.52
C LEU A 202 17.00 -11.08 1.01
N ASP A 203 18.16 -10.67 1.50
CA ASP A 203 18.46 -10.47 2.93
C ASP A 203 18.04 -9.08 3.46
N GLY A 204 17.45 -8.24 2.61
CA GLY A 204 17.00 -6.87 2.96
C GLY A 204 18.08 -5.79 2.85
N THR A 205 19.32 -6.14 2.55
CA THR A 205 20.37 -5.15 2.27
C THR A 205 20.14 -4.46 0.92
N THR A 206 20.70 -3.28 0.72
CA THR A 206 20.57 -2.54 -0.54
C THR A 206 21.89 -2.39 -1.25
N THR A 207 21.85 -2.34 -2.59
CA THR A 207 23.02 -2.12 -3.44
C THR A 207 22.65 -1.24 -4.64
N GLN A 208 23.62 -0.47 -5.14
CA GLN A 208 23.53 0.24 -6.43
C GLN A 208 24.27 -0.49 -7.56
N THR A 209 24.90 -1.64 -7.23
CA THR A 209 25.59 -2.49 -8.18
C THR A 209 24.93 -3.87 -8.18
N PRO A 210 23.83 -4.04 -8.95
CA PRO A 210 23.14 -5.32 -9.00
C PRO A 210 24.02 -6.42 -9.60
N SER A 211 23.80 -7.66 -9.16
CA SER A 211 24.42 -8.83 -9.76
C SER A 211 23.85 -9.09 -11.17
N SER A 212 24.58 -9.84 -11.99
CA SER A 212 24.12 -10.23 -13.34
C SER A 212 22.78 -10.99 -13.32
N LEU A 213 22.49 -11.72 -12.24
CA LEU A 213 21.20 -12.38 -12.04
C LEU A 213 20.09 -11.34 -11.84
N GLN A 214 20.30 -10.36 -10.97
CA GLN A 214 19.33 -9.28 -10.70
C GLN A 214 19.11 -8.43 -11.95
N GLU A 215 20.15 -8.08 -12.69
CA GLU A 215 20.04 -7.38 -13.98
C GLU A 215 19.20 -8.15 -14.99
N SER A 216 19.45 -9.47 -15.11
CA SER A 216 18.70 -10.34 -16.02
C SER A 216 17.20 -10.38 -15.67
N TRP A 217 16.84 -10.44 -14.37
CA TRP A 217 15.44 -10.42 -13.93
C TRP A 217 14.79 -9.07 -14.15
N SER A 218 15.49 -7.99 -13.84
CA SER A 218 15.02 -6.62 -14.10
C SER A 218 14.73 -6.39 -15.59
N GLN A 219 15.61 -6.89 -16.47
CA GLN A 219 15.42 -6.80 -17.92
C GLN A 219 14.19 -7.59 -18.39
N LYS A 220 13.97 -8.80 -17.86
CA LYS A 220 12.79 -9.61 -18.18
C LYS A 220 11.50 -8.91 -17.74
N HIS A 221 11.50 -8.38 -16.52
CA HIS A 221 10.37 -7.63 -15.98
C HIS A 221 10.07 -6.40 -16.84
N TRP A 222 11.10 -5.60 -17.16
CA TRP A 222 10.95 -4.44 -18.02
C TRP A 222 10.41 -4.77 -19.42
N LEU A 223 10.94 -5.83 -20.05
CA LEU A 223 10.48 -6.27 -21.38
C LEU A 223 9.00 -6.67 -21.38
N LEU A 224 8.55 -7.36 -20.34
CA LEU A 224 7.13 -7.73 -20.19
C LEU A 224 6.25 -6.50 -19.97
N GLN A 225 6.64 -5.59 -19.09
CA GLN A 225 5.91 -4.33 -18.89
C GLN A 225 5.84 -3.51 -20.18
N TYR A 226 6.95 -3.41 -20.91
CA TYR A 226 7.00 -2.71 -22.18
C TYR A 226 6.05 -3.34 -23.21
N ASP A 227 6.07 -4.66 -23.34
CA ASP A 227 5.19 -5.37 -24.29
C ASP A 227 3.71 -5.22 -23.94
N LEU A 228 3.37 -5.25 -22.65
CA LEU A 228 2.00 -5.07 -22.17
C LEU A 228 1.47 -3.64 -22.36
N MET A 229 2.33 -2.61 -22.18
CA MET A 229 1.90 -1.21 -22.17
C MET A 229 2.08 -0.52 -23.52
N PHE A 230 3.13 -0.84 -24.26
CA PHE A 230 3.57 -0.11 -25.45
C PHE A 230 3.92 -1.01 -26.63
N GLY A 231 4.08 -2.32 -26.39
CA GLY A 231 4.46 -3.29 -27.40
C GLY A 231 3.25 -3.79 -28.22
N LYS A 232 3.42 -4.96 -28.83
CA LYS A 232 2.38 -5.63 -29.62
C LYS A 232 1.55 -6.63 -28.80
N GLY A 233 1.78 -6.71 -27.49
CA GLY A 233 1.07 -7.63 -26.60
C GLY A 233 1.41 -9.10 -26.84
N TYR A 234 2.61 -9.43 -27.32
CA TYR A 234 3.02 -10.81 -27.57
C TYR A 234 2.96 -11.69 -26.31
N ALA A 235 3.15 -11.08 -25.14
CA ALA A 235 3.06 -11.78 -23.87
C ALA A 235 1.62 -12.15 -23.50
N LEU A 236 0.62 -11.36 -23.92
CA LEU A 236 -0.79 -11.58 -23.58
C LEU A 236 -1.30 -12.94 -24.07
N SER A 237 -1.03 -13.29 -25.31
CA SER A 237 -1.45 -14.58 -25.88
C SER A 237 -0.82 -15.76 -25.16
N ARG A 238 0.46 -15.63 -24.77
CA ARG A 238 1.19 -16.66 -24.04
C ARG A 238 0.80 -16.76 -22.57
N MET A 239 0.17 -15.71 -22.02
CA MET A 239 -0.32 -15.65 -20.64
C MET A 239 -1.80 -16.08 -20.51
N GLY A 240 -2.46 -16.44 -21.62
CA GLY A 240 -3.90 -16.77 -21.63
C GLY A 240 -4.81 -15.56 -21.38
N MET A 241 -4.31 -14.33 -21.62
CA MET A 241 -5.01 -13.07 -21.34
C MET A 241 -5.60 -12.41 -22.60
N GLU A 242 -5.77 -13.16 -23.70
CA GLU A 242 -6.26 -12.65 -24.98
C GLU A 242 -7.66 -12.01 -24.89
N SER A 243 -8.48 -12.44 -23.95
CA SER A 243 -9.83 -11.92 -23.76
C SER A 243 -9.90 -10.47 -23.23
N LEU A 244 -8.81 -9.93 -22.70
CA LEU A 244 -8.79 -8.56 -22.17
C LEU A 244 -8.68 -7.48 -23.27
N ASN A 245 -8.21 -7.84 -24.47
CA ASN A 245 -8.09 -6.90 -25.59
C ASN A 245 -9.37 -6.78 -26.45
N SER A 246 -10.33 -7.70 -26.33
CA SER A 246 -11.56 -7.67 -27.13
C SER A 246 -12.58 -6.61 -26.69
N THR A 247 -12.38 -5.99 -25.54
CA THR A 247 -13.28 -4.95 -24.99
C THR A 247 -12.82 -3.51 -25.27
N GLN A 248 -11.63 -3.30 -25.82
CA GLN A 248 -11.13 -1.94 -26.13
C GLN A 248 -11.32 -1.48 -27.57
N THR A 249 -11.87 -2.30 -28.46
CA THR A 249 -12.12 -1.93 -29.88
C THR A 249 -13.61 -1.80 -30.21
N GLY A 250 -14.45 -1.46 -29.26
CA GLY A 250 -15.86 -1.16 -29.46
C GLY A 250 -16.11 0.33 -29.26
N GLU A 251 -15.97 1.13 -30.35
CA GLU A 251 -16.54 2.45 -30.66
C GLU A 251 -16.69 3.48 -29.54
#